data_0d79dec9b1266e7a7343da76a8d0b414
#
_entry.id   0d79dec9b1266e7a7343da76a8d0b414
#
_cell.length_a   1.000
_cell.length_b   1.000
_cell.length_c   1.000
_cell.angle_alpha   90.00
_cell.angle_beta   90.00
_cell.angle_gamma   90.00
#
_symmetry.space_group_name_H-M   'P 1'
#
loop_
_entity.id
_entity.type
_entity.pdbx_description
1 polymer ?
#
loop_
_entity_poly.entity_id
_entity_poly.type
_entity_poly.pdbx_seq_one_letter_code
_entity_poly.pdbx_strand_id
1 'polypeptide(L)'
;MKDFRAPVNGVDGDSASALVAVPKSQGAQTIRPDSVSRLVGALLDDHAAVVGRVRSVIRSRLPVYRSVADDALEAELEWVLRSAVGGREALHEPQIAGLAAIGEARARDGVPVDDMLRAWRIGVEVVVDCAREAARRLGVDDARVLELVQSALAWSDIAMATSAKAHRRTERALALEAEESDAEFVRGALMGSLPAAELRMHAELRGLDPGAEYVAVRARLGGDGPHLRLEQSLGFQDPAHSRRGLCALLDGDLAGFLIEPPRDVEGVVGFGPPRPLTRLSESYRMAARALVTAEACGLRGAYDIAALGLRTAVAIDADVGELLRKRYLEPLSVGGSSRELIATVRTYLACGMHVERTATRLFVHQNTVRYRLARFEELTGASLRDTEVVTEVWWVLELAAMRL
;
A
#
# COMPACT_ATOMS: atom_id res chain seq x y z
N MET A 1 -13.39 -12.00 -47.78
CA MET A 1 -12.57 -12.93 -48.58
C MET A 1 -11.28 -13.17 -47.82
N LYS A 2 -11.02 -14.43 -47.41
CA LYS A 2 -9.91 -15.05 -46.66
C LYS A 2 -9.87 -14.76 -45.16
N ASP A 3 -10.55 -15.56 -44.43
CA ASP A 3 -10.18 -16.68 -43.53
C ASP A 3 -8.73 -16.68 -43.02
N PHE A 4 -8.59 -16.50 -41.70
CA PHE A 4 -7.51 -17.13 -40.97
C PHE A 4 -8.06 -17.67 -39.62
N ARG A 5 -8.24 -18.98 -39.57
CA ARG A 5 -8.50 -19.78 -38.37
C ARG A 5 -7.24 -19.89 -37.56
N ALA A 6 -7.32 -19.58 -36.26
CA ALA A 6 -6.32 -19.96 -35.27
C ALA A 6 -6.56 -21.41 -34.78
N PRO A 7 -5.52 -22.17 -34.47
CA PRO A 7 -5.66 -23.51 -33.91
C PRO A 7 -5.93 -23.45 -32.41
N VAL A 8 -6.91 -24.24 -32.00
CA VAL A 8 -7.18 -24.60 -30.61
C VAL A 8 -6.10 -25.57 -30.17
N ASN A 9 -5.28 -25.19 -29.20
CA ASN A 9 -4.50 -26.14 -28.41
C ASN A 9 -5.10 -26.25 -27.03
N GLY A 10 -5.72 -27.41 -26.77
CA GLY A 10 -6.10 -27.85 -25.46
C GLY A 10 -4.87 -28.01 -24.59
N VAL A 11 -4.94 -27.46 -23.39
CA VAL A 11 -4.07 -27.84 -22.28
C VAL A 11 -4.97 -28.49 -21.26
N ASP A 12 -4.87 -29.82 -21.21
CA ASP A 12 -5.37 -30.66 -20.14
C ASP A 12 -4.73 -30.18 -18.83
N GLY A 13 -5.53 -29.58 -17.98
CA GLY A 13 -5.17 -29.19 -16.63
C GLY A 13 -5.62 -30.23 -15.62
N ASP A 14 -5.03 -31.40 -15.66
CA ASP A 14 -5.15 -32.40 -14.60
C ASP A 14 -4.10 -32.06 -13.53
N SER A 15 -4.52 -31.31 -12.52
CA SER A 15 -3.72 -31.01 -11.33
C SER A 15 -4.40 -31.60 -10.11
N ALA A 16 -4.20 -32.92 -9.99
CA ALA A 16 -3.81 -33.58 -8.76
C ALA A 16 -4.55 -33.14 -7.49
N SER A 17 -5.73 -33.68 -7.30
CA SER A 17 -6.25 -34.02 -5.98
C SER A 17 -5.31 -35.11 -5.39
N ALA A 18 -4.25 -34.67 -4.70
CA ALA A 18 -3.43 -35.55 -3.90
C ALA A 18 -4.22 -35.92 -2.64
N LEU A 19 -5.04 -36.97 -2.76
CA LEU A 19 -5.56 -37.70 -1.63
C LEU A 19 -4.37 -38.33 -0.89
N VAL A 20 -4.05 -37.76 0.29
CA VAL A 20 -3.15 -38.38 1.24
C VAL A 20 -3.85 -39.64 1.75
N ALA A 21 -3.50 -40.78 1.16
CA ALA A 21 -3.95 -42.09 1.65
C ALA A 21 -3.28 -42.37 3.01
N VAL A 22 -4.10 -42.51 4.04
CA VAL A 22 -3.68 -43.04 5.34
C VAL A 22 -3.24 -44.52 5.15
N PRO A 23 -2.04 -44.93 5.58
CA PRO A 23 -1.60 -46.27 5.43
C PRO A 23 -2.50 -47.23 6.21
N LYS A 24 -3.09 -48.20 5.52
CA LYS A 24 -3.79 -49.31 6.16
C LYS A 24 -2.78 -50.22 6.88
N SER A 25 -2.76 -50.18 8.21
CA SER A 25 -2.05 -51.17 9.01
C SER A 25 -2.72 -52.57 8.85
N GLN A 26 -2.03 -53.49 8.18
CA GLN A 26 -2.39 -54.91 8.19
C GLN A 26 -1.95 -55.51 9.52
N GLY A 27 -2.94 -55.98 10.30
CA GLY A 27 -2.71 -56.70 11.56
C GLY A 27 -4.04 -56.77 12.33
N ALA A 28 -5.06 -57.40 11.74
CA ALA A 28 -6.36 -57.53 12.34
C ALA A 28 -6.37 -58.63 13.42
N GLN A 29 -6.20 -58.25 14.68
CA GLN A 29 -6.95 -58.92 15.75
C GLN A 29 -8.33 -58.25 15.83
N THR A 30 -9.38 -59.09 15.79
CA THR A 30 -10.80 -58.69 15.85
C THR A 30 -11.10 -57.94 17.18
N ILE A 31 -10.98 -56.65 17.16
CA ILE A 31 -11.17 -55.78 18.31
C ILE A 31 -12.58 -55.24 18.21
N ARG A 32 -13.40 -55.53 19.24
CA ARG A 32 -14.78 -55.04 19.37
C ARG A 32 -14.79 -53.51 19.14
N PRO A 33 -15.61 -52.99 18.21
CA PRO A 33 -15.67 -51.56 17.90
C PRO A 33 -16.16 -50.67 19.07
N ASP A 34 -16.44 -51.31 20.21
CA ASP A 34 -17.20 -50.81 21.34
C ASP A 34 -16.41 -49.86 22.29
N SER A 35 -15.10 -50.02 22.42
CA SER A 35 -14.38 -49.28 23.49
C SER A 35 -14.02 -47.83 23.14
N VAL A 36 -13.60 -47.58 21.91
CA VAL A 36 -13.34 -46.20 21.43
C VAL A 36 -14.67 -45.45 21.24
N SER A 37 -15.70 -46.18 20.75
CA SER A 37 -17.04 -45.60 20.61
C SER A 37 -17.65 -45.21 21.97
N ARG A 38 -17.37 -45.98 23.04
CA ARG A 38 -17.79 -45.60 24.40
C ARG A 38 -17.05 -44.39 24.95
N LEU A 39 -15.74 -44.25 24.67
CA LEU A 39 -14.98 -43.05 25.02
C LEU A 39 -15.53 -41.82 24.32
N VAL A 40 -15.77 -41.91 23.03
CA VAL A 40 -16.37 -40.87 22.19
C VAL A 40 -17.74 -40.50 22.70
N GLY A 41 -18.62 -41.48 23.02
CA GLY A 41 -19.92 -41.23 23.60
C GLY A 41 -19.83 -40.45 24.92
N ALA A 42 -18.95 -40.88 25.84
CA ALA A 42 -18.74 -40.21 27.10
C ALA A 42 -18.26 -38.73 26.96
N LEU A 43 -17.42 -38.43 25.99
CA LEU A 43 -17.00 -37.05 25.69
C LEU A 43 -18.15 -36.21 25.12
N LEU A 44 -19.03 -36.80 24.30
CA LEU A 44 -20.20 -36.12 23.73
C LEU A 44 -21.32 -35.95 24.77
N ASP A 45 -21.51 -36.92 25.66
CA ASP A 45 -22.49 -36.80 26.76
C ASP A 45 -22.10 -35.68 27.74
N ASP A 46 -20.78 -35.49 27.95
CA ASP A 46 -20.24 -34.45 28.84
C ASP A 46 -19.72 -33.22 28.06
N HIS A 47 -20.22 -33.02 26.82
CA HIS A 47 -19.68 -31.99 25.90
C HIS A 47 -19.69 -30.58 26.50
N ALA A 48 -20.70 -30.19 27.25
CA ALA A 48 -20.80 -28.87 27.87
C ALA A 48 -19.66 -28.63 28.87
N ALA A 49 -19.31 -29.65 29.69
CA ALA A 49 -18.19 -29.56 30.63
C ALA A 49 -16.83 -29.49 29.87
N VAL A 50 -16.67 -30.29 28.82
CA VAL A 50 -15.45 -30.28 27.96
C VAL A 50 -15.28 -28.91 27.30
N VAL A 51 -16.31 -28.38 26.65
CA VAL A 51 -16.31 -27.07 26.00
C VAL A 51 -16.03 -25.96 27.01
N GLY A 52 -16.69 -25.96 28.15
CA GLY A 52 -16.47 -24.99 29.21
C GLY A 52 -15.03 -25.01 29.74
N ARG A 53 -14.41 -26.19 29.87
CA ARG A 53 -13.02 -26.34 30.28
C ARG A 53 -12.04 -25.82 29.19
N VAL A 54 -12.28 -26.16 27.92
CA VAL A 54 -11.47 -25.65 26.79
C VAL A 54 -11.53 -24.12 26.73
N ARG A 55 -12.74 -23.53 26.76
CA ARG A 55 -12.95 -22.08 26.76
C ARG A 55 -12.22 -21.39 27.92
N SER A 56 -12.33 -21.92 29.13
CA SER A 56 -11.69 -21.37 30.33
C SER A 56 -10.16 -21.36 30.18
N VAL A 57 -9.55 -22.44 29.69
CA VAL A 57 -8.10 -22.56 29.50
C VAL A 57 -7.63 -21.65 28.37
N ILE A 58 -8.34 -21.57 27.25
CA ILE A 58 -8.01 -20.64 26.15
C ILE A 58 -7.97 -19.20 26.65
N ARG A 59 -9.02 -18.74 27.35
CA ARG A 59 -9.10 -17.36 27.85
C ARG A 59 -8.09 -17.04 28.94
N SER A 60 -7.66 -18.03 29.72
CA SER A 60 -6.63 -17.84 30.74
C SER A 60 -5.23 -17.71 30.13
N ARG A 61 -4.93 -18.50 29.08
CA ARG A 61 -3.61 -18.56 28.45
C ARG A 61 -3.45 -17.55 27.29
N LEU A 62 -4.56 -17.14 26.64
CA LEU A 62 -4.58 -16.26 25.47
C LEU A 62 -5.49 -15.04 25.73
N PRO A 63 -4.93 -13.92 26.22
CA PRO A 63 -5.72 -12.72 26.57
C PRO A 63 -6.54 -12.14 25.41
N VAL A 64 -6.06 -12.30 24.16
CA VAL A 64 -6.75 -11.83 22.94
C VAL A 64 -8.13 -12.49 22.77
N TYR A 65 -8.34 -13.69 23.27
CA TYR A 65 -9.64 -14.36 23.21
C TYR A 65 -10.70 -13.82 24.22
N ARG A 66 -10.34 -12.84 25.06
CA ARG A 66 -11.29 -12.17 25.94
C ARG A 66 -12.22 -11.22 25.16
N SER A 67 -11.78 -10.73 24.00
CA SER A 67 -12.60 -9.90 23.10
C SER A 67 -13.59 -10.70 22.26
N VAL A 68 -13.38 -12.02 22.12
CA VAL A 68 -14.29 -12.89 21.38
C VAL A 68 -15.55 -13.14 22.21
N ALA A 69 -16.73 -12.98 21.61
CA ALA A 69 -18.01 -13.18 22.28
C ALA A 69 -18.14 -14.60 22.86
N ASP A 70 -18.73 -14.71 24.07
CA ASP A 70 -18.80 -16.00 24.79
C ASP A 70 -19.61 -17.05 24.05
N ASP A 71 -20.77 -16.67 23.55
CA ASP A 71 -21.69 -17.49 22.80
C ASP A 71 -21.11 -17.97 21.47
N ALA A 72 -20.41 -17.09 20.77
CA ALA A 72 -19.76 -17.42 19.51
C ALA A 72 -18.61 -18.44 19.70
N LEU A 73 -17.77 -18.24 20.72
CA LEU A 73 -16.68 -19.17 21.03
C LEU A 73 -17.22 -20.52 21.51
N GLU A 74 -18.29 -20.53 22.32
CA GLU A 74 -18.90 -21.75 22.81
C GLU A 74 -19.52 -22.58 21.69
N ALA A 75 -20.30 -21.95 20.82
CA ALA A 75 -20.88 -22.61 19.65
C ALA A 75 -19.82 -23.18 18.70
N GLU A 76 -18.71 -22.45 18.49
CA GLU A 76 -17.58 -22.91 17.71
C GLU A 76 -16.92 -24.15 18.31
N LEU A 77 -16.61 -24.09 19.60
CA LEU A 77 -15.98 -25.22 20.32
C LEU A 77 -16.86 -26.46 20.33
N GLU A 78 -18.18 -26.29 20.50
CA GLU A 78 -19.16 -27.37 20.44
C GLU A 78 -19.18 -28.01 19.04
N TRP A 79 -19.22 -27.18 18.00
CA TRP A 79 -19.17 -27.66 16.62
C TRP A 79 -17.86 -28.41 16.31
N VAL A 80 -16.71 -27.87 16.75
CA VAL A 80 -15.38 -28.49 16.60
C VAL A 80 -15.35 -29.86 17.30
N LEU A 81 -15.80 -29.95 18.55
CA LEU A 81 -15.80 -31.20 19.30
C LEU A 81 -16.66 -32.26 18.60
N ARG A 82 -17.87 -31.91 18.18
CA ARG A 82 -18.77 -32.82 17.45
C ARG A 82 -18.18 -33.27 16.11
N SER A 83 -17.53 -32.35 15.38
CA SER A 83 -16.92 -32.65 14.08
C SER A 83 -15.69 -33.54 14.21
N ALA A 84 -14.84 -33.32 15.21
CA ALA A 84 -13.64 -34.11 15.47
C ALA A 84 -13.97 -35.55 15.89
N VAL A 85 -15.03 -35.71 16.66
CA VAL A 85 -15.44 -36.98 17.23
C VAL A 85 -16.29 -37.83 16.25
N GLY A 86 -17.05 -37.16 15.36
CA GLY A 86 -17.91 -37.82 14.35
C GLY A 86 -17.19 -38.35 13.12
N GLY A 87 -15.94 -37.94 12.87
CA GLY A 87 -15.23 -38.18 11.62
C GLY A 87 -14.11 -39.22 11.75
N ARG A 88 -14.39 -40.51 11.47
CA ARG A 88 -13.37 -41.54 11.20
C ARG A 88 -12.95 -41.62 9.73
N GLU A 89 -13.58 -40.89 8.86
CA GLU A 89 -13.33 -40.81 7.41
C GLU A 89 -12.90 -39.38 7.03
N ALA A 90 -12.44 -39.22 5.79
CA ALA A 90 -11.95 -37.92 5.27
C ALA A 90 -12.97 -36.78 5.54
N LEU A 91 -12.47 -35.57 5.87
CA LEU A 91 -13.30 -34.39 6.09
C LEU A 91 -14.19 -34.13 4.86
N HIS A 92 -15.49 -33.99 5.11
CA HIS A 92 -16.47 -33.66 4.07
C HIS A 92 -16.54 -32.15 3.85
N GLU A 93 -16.97 -31.74 2.65
CA GLU A 93 -17.12 -30.32 2.26
C GLU A 93 -17.74 -29.41 3.35
N PRO A 94 -18.85 -29.78 4.03
CA PRO A 94 -19.41 -28.97 5.11
C PRO A 94 -18.47 -28.77 6.30
N GLN A 95 -17.65 -29.77 6.62
CA GLN A 95 -16.67 -29.64 7.72
C GLN A 95 -15.51 -28.72 7.31
N ILE A 96 -15.02 -28.81 6.08
CA ILE A 96 -14.00 -27.93 5.53
C ILE A 96 -14.50 -26.47 5.55
N ALA A 97 -15.75 -26.25 5.11
CA ALA A 97 -16.36 -24.93 5.13
C ALA A 97 -16.52 -24.37 6.57
N GLY A 98 -16.90 -25.20 7.53
CA GLY A 98 -16.99 -24.81 8.94
C GLY A 98 -15.62 -24.43 9.54
N LEU A 99 -14.57 -25.21 9.25
CA LEU A 99 -13.19 -24.90 9.66
C LEU A 99 -12.68 -23.61 9.02
N ALA A 100 -13.01 -23.35 7.75
CA ALA A 100 -12.69 -22.10 7.07
C ALA A 100 -13.42 -20.92 7.74
N ALA A 101 -14.72 -21.05 8.05
CA ALA A 101 -15.51 -20.02 8.72
C ALA A 101 -14.93 -19.62 10.09
N ILE A 102 -14.37 -20.60 10.85
CA ILE A 102 -13.66 -20.33 12.11
C ILE A 102 -12.44 -19.42 11.85
N GLY A 103 -11.62 -19.75 10.86
CA GLY A 103 -10.46 -18.94 10.50
C GLY A 103 -10.84 -17.52 10.07
N GLU A 104 -11.89 -17.38 9.26
CA GLU A 104 -12.42 -16.08 8.81
C GLU A 104 -12.95 -15.25 9.99
N ALA A 105 -13.70 -15.86 10.91
CA ALA A 105 -14.23 -15.18 12.07
C ALA A 105 -13.09 -14.64 12.95
N ARG A 106 -12.07 -15.45 13.24
CA ARG A 106 -10.92 -15.02 14.06
C ARG A 106 -10.14 -13.90 13.41
N ALA A 107 -9.99 -13.90 12.08
CA ALA A 107 -9.37 -12.77 11.37
C ALA A 107 -10.18 -11.48 11.51
N ARG A 108 -11.52 -11.54 11.40
CA ARG A 108 -12.40 -10.37 11.61
C ARG A 108 -12.38 -9.87 13.06
N ASP A 109 -12.20 -10.77 14.02
CA ASP A 109 -12.08 -10.41 15.45
C ASP A 109 -10.68 -9.84 15.79
N GLY A 110 -9.77 -9.77 14.84
CA GLY A 110 -8.39 -9.28 15.05
C GLY A 110 -7.52 -10.23 15.86
N VAL A 111 -7.89 -11.52 15.96
CA VAL A 111 -7.07 -12.54 16.63
C VAL A 111 -5.90 -12.93 15.71
N PRO A 112 -4.62 -12.78 16.14
CA PRO A 112 -3.48 -13.21 15.33
C PRO A 112 -3.53 -14.70 14.99
N VAL A 113 -3.08 -15.06 13.78
CA VAL A 113 -3.09 -16.47 13.33
C VAL A 113 -2.32 -17.40 14.27
N ASP A 114 -1.23 -16.93 14.86
CA ASP A 114 -0.42 -17.71 15.80
C ASP A 114 -1.18 -18.00 17.09
N ASP A 115 -1.96 -17.04 17.61
CA ASP A 115 -2.79 -17.22 18.80
C ASP A 115 -3.99 -18.14 18.50
N MET A 116 -4.56 -18.05 17.29
CA MET A 116 -5.56 -19.01 16.83
C MET A 116 -4.99 -20.45 16.80
N LEU A 117 -3.80 -20.64 16.26
CA LEU A 117 -3.15 -21.96 16.24
C LEU A 117 -2.77 -22.47 17.64
N ARG A 118 -2.42 -21.58 18.57
CA ARG A 118 -2.23 -21.90 19.99
C ARG A 118 -3.54 -22.35 20.64
N ALA A 119 -4.66 -21.68 20.34
CA ALA A 119 -5.99 -22.06 20.84
C ALA A 119 -6.36 -23.48 20.39
N TRP A 120 -6.09 -23.84 19.12
CA TRP A 120 -6.28 -25.20 18.62
C TRP A 120 -5.50 -26.22 19.44
N ARG A 121 -4.20 -25.99 19.72
CA ARG A 121 -3.35 -26.90 20.52
C ARG A 121 -3.88 -27.04 21.94
N ILE A 122 -4.28 -25.94 22.58
CA ILE A 122 -4.88 -25.94 23.91
C ILE A 122 -6.17 -26.79 23.90
N GLY A 123 -7.01 -26.64 22.87
CA GLY A 123 -8.21 -27.45 22.72
C GLY A 123 -7.91 -28.96 22.68
N VAL A 124 -6.92 -29.36 21.87
CA VAL A 124 -6.48 -30.75 21.79
C VAL A 124 -5.95 -31.26 23.14
N GLU A 125 -5.09 -30.49 23.82
CA GLU A 125 -4.57 -30.85 25.15
C GLU A 125 -5.72 -31.14 26.14
N VAL A 126 -6.68 -30.24 26.24
CA VAL A 126 -7.81 -30.38 27.17
C VAL A 126 -8.70 -31.57 26.82
N VAL A 127 -8.99 -31.78 25.53
CA VAL A 127 -9.80 -32.94 25.08
C VAL A 127 -9.10 -34.26 25.38
N VAL A 128 -7.77 -34.33 25.18
CA VAL A 128 -6.97 -35.50 25.53
C VAL A 128 -7.01 -35.78 27.02
N ASP A 129 -6.92 -34.78 27.87
CA ASP A 129 -7.02 -34.93 29.33
C ASP A 129 -8.41 -35.41 29.75
N CYS A 130 -9.47 -34.86 29.15
CA CYS A 130 -10.85 -35.32 29.39
C CYS A 130 -11.03 -36.78 28.91
N ALA A 131 -10.44 -37.17 27.78
CA ALA A 131 -10.48 -38.55 27.28
C ALA A 131 -9.77 -39.52 28.23
N ARG A 132 -8.62 -39.15 28.79
CA ARG A 132 -7.91 -39.95 29.81
C ARG A 132 -8.71 -40.10 31.11
N GLU A 133 -9.37 -39.03 31.54
CA GLU A 133 -10.26 -39.10 32.73
C GLU A 133 -11.48 -40.01 32.50
N ALA A 134 -12.07 -39.92 31.30
CA ALA A 134 -13.17 -40.80 30.89
C ALA A 134 -12.74 -42.27 30.79
N ALA A 135 -11.56 -42.55 30.21
CA ALA A 135 -10.99 -43.88 30.05
C ALA A 135 -10.81 -44.59 31.43
N ARG A 136 -10.27 -43.84 32.42
CA ARG A 136 -10.11 -44.35 33.77
C ARG A 136 -11.46 -44.69 34.40
N ARG A 137 -12.49 -43.85 34.20
CA ARG A 137 -13.85 -44.14 34.70
C ARG A 137 -14.52 -45.33 34.06
N LEU A 138 -14.25 -45.55 32.75
CA LEU A 138 -14.87 -46.61 31.96
C LEU A 138 -14.06 -47.90 31.91
N GLY A 139 -12.88 -47.98 32.53
CA GLY A 139 -11.99 -49.13 32.48
C GLY A 139 -11.47 -49.42 31.07
N VAL A 140 -11.25 -48.37 30.25
CA VAL A 140 -10.69 -48.51 28.90
C VAL A 140 -9.18 -48.50 28.98
N ASP A 141 -8.50 -49.38 28.21
CA ASP A 141 -7.06 -49.49 28.21
C ASP A 141 -6.35 -48.31 27.50
N ASP A 142 -5.07 -48.10 27.85
CA ASP A 142 -4.26 -46.98 27.31
C ASP A 142 -4.06 -47.06 25.79
N ALA A 143 -4.08 -48.26 25.19
CA ALA A 143 -3.91 -48.44 23.75
C ALA A 143 -5.08 -47.78 22.99
N ARG A 144 -6.29 -47.87 23.54
CA ARG A 144 -7.49 -47.21 22.96
C ARG A 144 -7.48 -45.70 23.13
N VAL A 145 -6.98 -45.22 24.25
CA VAL A 145 -6.75 -43.78 24.43
C VAL A 145 -5.74 -43.26 23.41
N LEU A 146 -4.66 -44.03 23.18
CA LEU A 146 -3.65 -43.63 22.18
C LEU A 146 -4.23 -43.59 20.75
N GLU A 147 -5.07 -44.55 20.37
CA GLU A 147 -5.77 -44.57 19.08
C GLU A 147 -6.65 -43.33 18.89
N LEU A 148 -7.41 -42.95 19.93
CA LEU A 148 -8.23 -41.72 19.92
C LEU A 148 -7.38 -40.47 19.80
N VAL A 149 -6.26 -40.40 20.54
CA VAL A 149 -5.33 -39.24 20.49
C VAL A 149 -4.70 -39.10 19.12
N GLN A 150 -4.28 -40.19 18.50
CA GLN A 150 -3.71 -40.17 17.14
C GLN A 150 -4.72 -39.64 16.10
N SER A 151 -5.96 -40.13 16.20
CA SER A 151 -7.05 -39.65 15.33
C SER A 151 -7.36 -38.16 15.56
N ALA A 152 -7.41 -37.72 16.81
CA ALA A 152 -7.63 -36.32 17.16
C ALA A 152 -6.50 -35.40 16.67
N LEU A 153 -5.25 -35.82 16.76
CA LEU A 153 -4.09 -35.06 16.23
C LEU A 153 -4.15 -34.94 14.71
N ALA A 154 -4.40 -36.05 13.99
CA ALA A 154 -4.49 -36.05 12.53
C ALA A 154 -5.64 -35.12 12.05
N TRP A 155 -6.79 -35.16 12.71
CA TRP A 155 -7.90 -34.24 12.43
C TRP A 155 -7.53 -32.79 12.73
N SER A 156 -6.88 -32.55 13.87
CA SER A 156 -6.45 -31.21 14.28
C SER A 156 -5.45 -30.58 13.30
N ASP A 157 -4.54 -31.35 12.72
CA ASP A 157 -3.58 -30.85 11.72
C ASP A 157 -4.32 -30.32 10.48
N ILE A 158 -5.32 -31.03 9.99
CA ILE A 158 -6.13 -30.59 8.86
C ILE A 158 -6.95 -29.35 9.24
N ALA A 159 -7.53 -29.36 10.45
CA ALA A 159 -8.33 -28.24 10.97
C ALA A 159 -7.49 -26.97 11.09
N MET A 160 -6.31 -27.06 11.68
CA MET A 160 -5.37 -25.94 11.81
C MET A 160 -4.92 -25.42 10.44
N ALA A 161 -4.57 -26.30 9.50
CA ALA A 161 -4.16 -25.89 8.16
C ALA A 161 -5.29 -25.17 7.39
N THR A 162 -6.52 -25.70 7.47
CA THR A 162 -7.70 -25.14 6.81
C THR A 162 -8.06 -23.78 7.39
N SER A 163 -8.17 -23.69 8.72
CA SER A 163 -8.49 -22.42 9.42
C SER A 163 -7.41 -21.36 9.20
N ALA A 164 -6.12 -21.74 9.24
CA ALA A 164 -5.03 -20.78 9.00
C ALA A 164 -5.01 -20.26 7.55
N LYS A 165 -5.35 -21.10 6.57
CA LYS A 165 -5.44 -20.68 5.17
C LYS A 165 -6.57 -19.66 4.99
N ALA A 166 -7.74 -19.92 5.56
CA ALA A 166 -8.89 -19.01 5.51
C ALA A 166 -8.60 -17.70 6.26
N HIS A 167 -8.03 -17.79 7.46
CA HIS A 167 -7.61 -16.63 8.25
C HIS A 167 -6.71 -15.67 7.46
N ARG A 168 -5.60 -16.18 6.92
CA ARG A 168 -4.67 -15.35 6.13
C ARG A 168 -5.31 -14.74 4.89
N ARG A 169 -6.27 -15.46 4.27
CA ARG A 169 -7.01 -14.93 3.11
C ARG A 169 -7.90 -13.75 3.54
N THR A 170 -8.62 -13.89 4.63
CA THR A 170 -9.50 -12.84 5.17
C THR A 170 -8.68 -11.65 5.67
N GLU A 171 -7.58 -11.88 6.38
CA GLU A 171 -6.67 -10.83 6.84
C GLU A 171 -6.14 -9.98 5.66
N ARG A 172 -5.75 -10.63 4.56
CA ARG A 172 -5.35 -9.92 3.34
C ARG A 172 -6.48 -9.14 2.69
N ALA A 173 -7.70 -9.71 2.66
CA ALA A 173 -8.86 -9.03 2.10
C ALA A 173 -9.20 -7.77 2.92
N LEU A 174 -9.20 -7.87 4.25
CA LEU A 174 -9.43 -6.73 5.15
C LEU A 174 -8.35 -5.64 5.01
N ALA A 175 -7.08 -6.03 4.83
CA ALA A 175 -6.00 -5.08 4.58
C ALA A 175 -6.19 -4.33 3.26
N LEU A 176 -6.57 -5.04 2.18
CA LEU A 176 -6.86 -4.41 0.88
C LEU A 176 -8.07 -3.47 0.95
N GLU A 177 -9.15 -3.87 1.62
CA GLU A 177 -10.33 -3.01 1.83
C GLU A 177 -9.96 -1.74 2.61
N ALA A 178 -9.10 -1.84 3.62
CA ALA A 178 -8.61 -0.69 4.37
C ALA A 178 -7.75 0.24 3.50
N GLU A 179 -6.85 -0.32 2.67
CA GLU A 179 -6.03 0.45 1.73
C GLU A 179 -6.89 1.17 0.67
N GLU A 180 -7.89 0.49 0.11
CA GLU A 180 -8.83 1.10 -0.84
C GLU A 180 -9.63 2.24 -0.19
N SER A 181 -10.13 2.03 1.02
CA SER A 181 -10.85 3.05 1.79
C SER A 181 -9.98 4.27 2.10
N ASP A 182 -8.70 4.05 2.47
CA ASP A 182 -7.74 5.14 2.68
C ASP A 182 -7.45 5.88 1.37
N ALA A 183 -7.30 5.16 0.25
CA ALA A 183 -7.07 5.75 -1.07
C ALA A 183 -8.27 6.59 -1.55
N GLU A 184 -9.50 6.14 -1.33
CA GLU A 184 -10.70 6.92 -1.63
C GLU A 184 -10.77 8.19 -0.80
N PHE A 185 -10.50 8.11 0.49
CA PHE A 185 -10.46 9.27 1.37
C PHE A 185 -9.40 10.28 0.93
N VAL A 186 -8.17 9.83 0.67
CA VAL A 186 -7.08 10.67 0.17
C VAL A 186 -7.48 11.35 -1.13
N ARG A 187 -8.02 10.60 -2.10
CA ARG A 187 -8.48 11.15 -3.36
C ARG A 187 -9.56 12.21 -3.16
N GLY A 188 -10.56 11.90 -2.35
CA GLY A 188 -11.67 12.81 -2.06
C GLY A 188 -11.21 14.11 -1.39
N ALA A 189 -10.29 14.03 -0.43
CA ALA A 189 -9.72 15.17 0.25
C ALA A 189 -8.86 16.05 -0.69
N LEU A 190 -7.97 15.43 -1.48
CA LEU A 190 -7.08 16.13 -2.43
C LEU A 190 -7.83 16.74 -3.60
N MET A 191 -8.91 16.13 -4.07
CA MET A 191 -9.75 16.66 -5.17
C MET A 191 -10.83 17.63 -4.67
N GLY A 192 -11.08 17.69 -3.35
CA GLY A 192 -12.11 18.52 -2.76
C GLY A 192 -13.53 18.05 -3.08
N SER A 193 -13.72 16.75 -3.29
CA SER A 193 -15.01 16.15 -3.64
C SER A 193 -15.84 15.71 -2.42
N LEU A 194 -15.25 15.66 -1.23
CA LEU A 194 -15.92 15.25 0.01
C LEU A 194 -16.50 16.45 0.75
N PRO A 195 -17.74 16.35 1.27
CA PRO A 195 -18.31 17.35 2.17
C PRO A 195 -17.51 17.49 3.47
N ALA A 196 -17.51 18.69 4.06
CA ALA A 196 -16.73 18.99 5.26
C ALA A 196 -17.07 18.11 6.48
N ALA A 197 -18.32 17.65 6.58
CA ALA A 197 -18.74 16.74 7.65
C ALA A 197 -18.13 15.34 7.48
N GLU A 198 -18.13 14.81 6.26
CA GLU A 198 -17.54 13.51 5.92
C GLU A 198 -16.02 13.56 6.08
N LEU A 199 -15.36 14.64 5.62
CA LEU A 199 -13.92 14.83 5.82
C LEU A 199 -13.52 14.73 7.30
N ARG A 200 -14.27 15.38 8.20
CA ARG A 200 -14.00 15.32 9.64
C ARG A 200 -14.19 13.93 10.20
N MET A 201 -15.34 13.31 9.92
CA MET A 201 -15.66 11.97 10.40
C MET A 201 -14.60 10.94 9.94
N HIS A 202 -14.25 10.96 8.66
CA HIS A 202 -13.26 10.04 8.10
C HIS A 202 -11.84 10.29 8.61
N ALA A 203 -11.48 11.55 8.91
CA ALA A 203 -10.21 11.90 9.52
C ALA A 203 -10.10 11.34 10.94
N GLU A 204 -11.13 11.55 11.78
CA GLU A 204 -11.20 11.03 13.14
C GLU A 204 -11.11 9.50 13.19
N LEU A 205 -11.86 8.79 12.31
CA LEU A 205 -11.80 7.33 12.19
C LEU A 205 -10.39 6.79 11.86
N ARG A 206 -9.57 7.62 11.21
CA ARG A 206 -8.19 7.28 10.81
C ARG A 206 -7.14 7.79 11.80
N GLY A 207 -7.55 8.38 12.91
CA GLY A 207 -6.66 8.94 13.92
C GLY A 207 -5.94 10.22 13.49
N LEU A 208 -6.53 10.95 12.52
CA LEU A 208 -6.06 12.26 12.10
C LEU A 208 -6.80 13.37 12.88
N ASP A 209 -6.12 14.49 13.15
CA ASP A 209 -6.75 15.66 13.75
C ASP A 209 -7.49 16.48 12.67
N PRO A 210 -8.84 16.53 12.67
CA PRO A 210 -9.59 17.27 11.67
C PRO A 210 -9.44 18.80 11.79
N GLY A 211 -8.90 19.29 12.91
CA GLY A 211 -8.63 20.70 13.15
C GLY A 211 -7.24 21.16 12.73
N ALA A 212 -6.35 20.22 12.41
CA ALA A 212 -4.99 20.52 11.98
C ALA A 212 -4.93 21.03 10.54
N GLU A 213 -3.85 21.74 10.22
CA GLU A 213 -3.49 22.04 8.84
C GLU A 213 -2.56 20.98 8.28
N TYR A 214 -2.75 20.64 7.01
CA TYR A 214 -1.99 19.63 6.30
C TYR A 214 -1.36 20.20 5.03
N VAL A 215 -0.19 19.72 4.71
CA VAL A 215 0.56 19.99 3.48
C VAL A 215 0.27 18.86 2.50
N ALA A 216 -0.33 19.19 1.34
CA ALA A 216 -0.49 18.19 0.29
C ALA A 216 0.85 17.93 -0.41
N VAL A 217 1.08 16.68 -0.78
CA VAL A 217 2.28 16.23 -1.48
C VAL A 217 1.92 15.43 -2.72
N ARG A 218 2.76 15.54 -3.75
CA ARG A 218 2.74 14.69 -4.94
C ARG A 218 4.16 14.33 -5.31
N ALA A 219 4.43 13.04 -5.48
CA ALA A 219 5.77 12.53 -5.75
C ALA A 219 5.75 11.56 -6.92
N ARG A 220 6.71 11.72 -7.85
CA ARG A 220 6.88 10.80 -8.97
C ARG A 220 7.52 9.50 -8.49
N LEU A 221 6.92 8.37 -8.86
CA LEU A 221 7.53 7.08 -8.66
C LEU A 221 8.68 6.90 -9.65
N GLY A 222 9.89 6.78 -9.15
CA GLY A 222 11.08 6.53 -9.97
C GLY A 222 11.28 5.04 -10.23
N GLY A 223 10.81 4.52 -11.38
CA GLY A 223 11.07 3.14 -11.83
C GLY A 223 10.37 2.06 -10.99
N ASP A 224 10.80 0.79 -11.18
CA ASP A 224 10.21 -0.41 -10.53
C ASP A 224 10.51 -0.56 -9.02
N GLY A 225 10.91 0.51 -8.35
CA GLY A 225 11.18 0.50 -6.91
C GLY A 225 9.88 0.45 -6.08
N PRO A 226 9.86 -0.26 -4.94
CA PRO A 226 8.67 -0.31 -4.11
C PRO A 226 8.32 1.11 -3.59
N HIS A 227 7.10 1.56 -3.85
CA HIS A 227 6.52 2.82 -3.35
C HIS A 227 6.67 2.98 -1.82
N LEU A 228 6.73 1.86 -1.08
CA LEU A 228 6.97 1.81 0.37
C LEU A 228 8.22 2.58 0.83
N ARG A 229 9.30 2.61 0.05
CA ARG A 229 10.50 3.38 0.41
C ARG A 229 10.24 4.88 0.33
N LEU A 230 9.50 5.30 -0.69
CA LEU A 230 9.14 6.70 -0.86
C LEU A 230 8.14 7.14 0.24
N GLU A 231 7.16 6.31 0.58
CA GLU A 231 6.24 6.55 1.70
C GLU A 231 6.99 6.73 3.02
N GLN A 232 7.96 5.86 3.30
CA GLN A 232 8.81 5.95 4.49
C GLN A 232 9.67 7.23 4.49
N SER A 233 10.30 7.57 3.35
CA SER A 233 11.13 8.78 3.23
C SER A 233 10.31 10.06 3.36
N LEU A 234 9.04 10.04 2.97
CA LEU A 234 8.12 11.16 3.12
C LEU A 234 7.57 11.32 4.54
N GLY A 235 7.71 10.30 5.39
CA GLY A 235 7.31 10.37 6.79
C GLY A 235 5.82 10.20 7.04
N PHE A 236 5.08 9.50 6.16
CA PHE A 236 3.67 9.18 6.38
C PHE A 236 3.46 8.26 7.59
N GLN A 237 4.45 7.43 7.90
CA GLN A 237 4.47 6.55 9.07
C GLN A 237 5.58 6.99 10.02
N ASP A 238 5.20 7.30 11.27
CA ASP A 238 6.16 7.49 12.35
C ASP A 238 6.36 6.13 13.06
N PRO A 239 7.61 5.72 13.34
CA PRO A 239 7.90 4.56 14.20
C PRO A 239 7.22 4.62 15.58
N ALA A 240 6.88 5.82 16.05
CA ALA A 240 6.20 6.08 17.33
C ALA A 240 4.66 5.96 17.26
N HIS A 241 4.08 5.42 16.19
CA HIS A 241 2.64 5.12 16.04
C HIS A 241 1.69 6.31 15.89
N SER A 242 2.18 7.52 15.63
CA SER A 242 1.33 8.65 15.25
C SER A 242 1.23 8.73 13.73
N ARG A 243 0.03 8.56 13.17
CA ARG A 243 -0.19 8.84 11.73
C ARG A 243 0.03 10.34 11.49
N ARG A 244 1.09 10.68 10.76
CA ARG A 244 1.39 12.07 10.38
C ARG A 244 0.66 12.52 9.12
N GLY A 245 0.01 11.58 8.42
CA GLY A 245 -0.70 11.84 7.18
C GLY A 245 -1.19 10.57 6.53
N LEU A 246 -1.71 10.71 5.33
CA LEU A 246 -2.16 9.61 4.49
C LEU A 246 -1.70 9.82 3.06
N CYS A 247 -1.43 8.71 2.37
CA CYS A 247 -1.09 8.72 0.96
C CYS A 247 -1.78 7.60 0.20
N ALA A 248 -1.87 7.77 -1.11
CA ALA A 248 -2.38 6.79 -2.04
C ALA A 248 -1.71 6.94 -3.41
N LEU A 249 -1.80 5.92 -4.23
CA LEU A 249 -1.41 6.02 -5.63
C LEU A 249 -2.53 6.69 -6.43
N LEU A 250 -2.26 7.84 -7.02
CA LEU A 250 -3.17 8.59 -7.88
C LEU A 250 -2.48 8.88 -9.22
N ASP A 251 -3.06 8.41 -10.31
CA ASP A 251 -2.56 8.61 -11.68
C ASP A 251 -1.09 8.18 -11.88
N GLY A 252 -0.65 7.16 -11.17
CA GLY A 252 0.72 6.65 -11.24
C GLY A 252 1.75 7.41 -10.38
N ASP A 253 1.32 8.45 -9.65
CA ASP A 253 2.13 9.17 -8.67
C ASP A 253 1.72 8.80 -7.24
N LEU A 254 2.64 8.91 -6.29
CA LEU A 254 2.29 8.89 -4.87
C LEU A 254 1.75 10.28 -4.50
N ALA A 255 0.51 10.35 -4.06
CA ALA A 255 -0.15 11.59 -3.63
C ALA A 255 -0.70 11.43 -2.21
N GLY A 256 -0.67 12.50 -1.43
CA GLY A 256 -1.15 12.46 -0.05
C GLY A 256 -1.05 13.81 0.64
N PHE A 257 -1.15 13.77 1.96
CA PHE A 257 -1.00 14.97 2.79
C PHE A 257 -0.35 14.62 4.13
N LEU A 258 0.42 15.54 4.66
CA LEU A 258 1.23 15.43 5.88
C LEU A 258 1.01 16.64 6.78
N ILE A 259 1.27 16.53 8.08
CA ILE A 259 1.25 17.67 9.02
C ILE A 259 2.43 18.62 8.73
N GLU A 260 3.59 18.09 8.33
CA GLU A 260 4.80 18.87 8.05
C GLU A 260 5.28 18.66 6.62
N PRO A 261 5.91 19.68 5.99
CA PRO A 261 6.53 19.51 4.68
C PRO A 261 7.61 18.41 4.69
N PRO A 262 7.70 17.60 3.62
CA PRO A 262 8.73 16.56 3.52
C PRO A 262 10.13 17.18 3.43
N ARG A 263 11.12 16.51 4.06
CA ARG A 263 12.53 16.90 4.06
C ARG A 263 13.39 15.70 3.66
N ASP A 264 14.54 15.98 3.04
CA ASP A 264 15.57 14.98 2.71
C ASP A 264 15.01 13.75 1.94
N VAL A 265 14.18 14.02 0.92
CA VAL A 265 13.54 12.96 0.13
C VAL A 265 14.38 12.54 -1.07
N GLU A 266 14.39 11.24 -1.35
CA GLU A 266 14.93 10.69 -2.59
C GLU A 266 13.88 10.82 -3.70
N GLY A 267 14.26 11.43 -4.84
CA GLY A 267 13.36 11.60 -5.98
C GLY A 267 12.96 13.06 -6.21
N VAL A 268 11.80 13.26 -6.80
CA VAL A 268 11.20 14.58 -7.06
C VAL A 268 9.83 14.65 -6.39
N VAL A 269 9.66 15.62 -5.52
CA VAL A 269 8.43 15.80 -4.75
C VAL A 269 7.99 17.25 -4.83
N GLY A 270 6.74 17.46 -5.23
CA GLY A 270 6.06 18.74 -5.08
C GLY A 270 5.23 18.77 -3.83
N PHE A 271 5.27 19.86 -3.08
CA PHE A 271 4.36 20.06 -1.94
C PHE A 271 3.70 21.43 -1.98
N GLY A 272 2.52 21.54 -1.37
CA GLY A 272 1.75 22.79 -1.30
C GLY A 272 1.87 23.46 0.07
N PRO A 273 1.23 24.61 0.28
CA PRO A 273 1.18 25.27 1.57
C PRO A 273 0.27 24.52 2.56
N PRO A 274 0.46 24.68 3.89
CA PRO A 274 -0.46 24.18 4.88
C PRO A 274 -1.89 24.68 4.66
N ARG A 275 -2.87 23.78 4.75
CA ARG A 275 -4.30 24.09 4.62
C ARG A 275 -5.13 23.14 5.50
N PRO A 276 -6.28 23.59 6.03
CA PRO A 276 -7.23 22.69 6.66
C PRO A 276 -7.75 21.67 5.62
N LEU A 277 -8.19 20.51 6.08
CA LEU A 277 -8.68 19.40 5.21
C LEU A 277 -9.71 19.86 4.18
N THR A 278 -10.58 20.81 4.54
CA THR A 278 -11.63 21.34 3.63
C THR A 278 -11.08 22.16 2.46
N ARG A 279 -9.82 22.60 2.53
CA ARG A 279 -9.13 23.37 1.48
C ARG A 279 -7.87 22.67 0.97
N LEU A 280 -7.73 21.39 1.24
CA LEU A 280 -6.54 20.60 0.87
C LEU A 280 -6.34 20.54 -0.64
N SER A 281 -7.40 20.62 -1.43
CA SER A 281 -7.34 20.68 -2.89
C SER A 281 -6.56 21.89 -3.43
N GLU A 282 -6.56 23.00 -2.70
CA GLU A 282 -5.73 24.17 -3.07
C GLU A 282 -4.24 23.85 -2.90
N SER A 283 -3.89 23.22 -1.76
CA SER A 283 -2.52 22.77 -1.49
C SER A 283 -2.06 21.73 -2.53
N TYR A 284 -2.92 20.77 -2.86
CA TYR A 284 -2.61 19.72 -3.83
C TYR A 284 -2.38 20.26 -5.24
N ARG A 285 -3.20 21.21 -5.68
CA ARG A 285 -2.98 21.87 -6.98
C ARG A 285 -1.61 22.55 -7.05
N MET A 286 -1.15 23.17 -5.95
CA MET A 286 0.17 23.77 -5.88
C MET A 286 1.28 22.71 -5.84
N ALA A 287 1.08 21.63 -5.10
CA ALA A 287 2.01 20.48 -5.07
C ALA A 287 2.21 19.87 -6.47
N ALA A 288 1.13 19.66 -7.22
CA ALA A 288 1.18 19.11 -8.57
C ALA A 288 1.97 20.04 -9.53
N ARG A 289 1.75 21.35 -9.43
CA ARG A 289 2.51 22.34 -10.22
C ARG A 289 3.99 22.36 -9.86
N ALA A 290 4.31 22.26 -8.57
CA ALA A 290 5.69 22.24 -8.10
C ALA A 290 6.42 20.97 -8.61
N LEU A 291 5.75 19.80 -8.57
CA LEU A 291 6.31 18.55 -9.09
C LEU A 291 6.67 18.65 -10.58
N VAL A 292 5.70 19.05 -11.41
CA VAL A 292 5.91 19.16 -12.87
C VAL A 292 7.05 20.15 -13.17
N THR A 293 7.10 21.28 -12.46
CA THR A 293 8.17 22.27 -12.65
C THR A 293 9.53 21.73 -12.23
N ALA A 294 9.62 21.08 -11.08
CA ALA A 294 10.88 20.52 -10.60
C ALA A 294 11.42 19.43 -11.54
N GLU A 295 10.54 18.59 -12.09
CA GLU A 295 10.90 17.58 -13.11
C GLU A 295 11.41 18.24 -14.39
N ALA A 296 10.68 19.21 -14.92
CA ALA A 296 11.06 19.93 -16.12
C ALA A 296 12.43 20.61 -15.96
N CYS A 297 12.72 21.12 -14.75
CA CYS A 297 14.02 21.70 -14.41
C CYS A 297 15.11 20.66 -14.10
N GLY A 298 14.81 19.38 -14.08
CA GLY A 298 15.76 18.31 -13.73
C GLY A 298 16.22 18.35 -12.27
N LEU A 299 15.41 18.93 -11.37
CA LEU A 299 15.70 19.05 -9.94
C LEU A 299 15.41 17.73 -9.21
N ARG A 300 16.04 17.55 -8.04
CA ARG A 300 15.76 16.44 -7.11
C ARG A 300 15.53 17.00 -5.73
N GLY A 301 14.66 16.34 -4.96
CA GLY A 301 14.26 16.77 -3.62
C GLY A 301 12.84 17.28 -3.58
N ALA A 302 12.46 17.92 -2.46
CA ALA A 302 11.12 18.46 -2.23
C ALA A 302 11.08 19.96 -2.52
N TYR A 303 10.09 20.38 -3.32
CA TYR A 303 9.93 21.78 -3.73
C TYR A 303 8.49 22.25 -3.60
N ASP A 304 8.31 23.49 -3.19
CA ASP A 304 7.07 24.23 -3.33
C ASP A 304 7.17 25.28 -4.44
N ILE A 305 6.05 25.92 -4.78
CA ILE A 305 6.03 26.96 -5.81
C ILE A 305 6.82 28.21 -5.40
N ALA A 306 6.97 28.50 -4.11
CA ALA A 306 7.74 29.66 -3.66
C ALA A 306 9.25 29.48 -3.95
N ALA A 307 9.78 28.28 -3.71
CA ALA A 307 11.17 27.92 -4.03
C ALA A 307 11.45 27.92 -5.54
N LEU A 308 10.48 27.51 -6.37
CA LEU A 308 10.60 27.44 -7.82
C LEU A 308 10.36 28.80 -8.51
N GLY A 309 9.63 29.68 -7.87
CA GLY A 309 9.36 31.03 -8.35
C GLY A 309 8.68 31.08 -9.72
N LEU A 310 9.12 31.97 -10.58
CA LEU A 310 8.57 32.17 -11.93
C LEU A 310 8.68 30.94 -12.83
N ARG A 311 9.63 30.02 -12.57
CA ARG A 311 9.75 28.77 -13.32
C ARG A 311 8.47 27.94 -13.32
N THR A 312 7.66 28.05 -12.25
CA THR A 312 6.36 27.39 -12.19
C THR A 312 5.38 27.93 -13.23
N ALA A 313 5.43 29.22 -13.55
CA ALA A 313 4.61 29.79 -14.61
C ALA A 313 5.15 29.39 -16.00
N VAL A 314 6.46 29.44 -16.19
CA VAL A 314 7.14 29.02 -17.43
C VAL A 314 6.80 27.58 -17.81
N ALA A 315 6.79 26.66 -16.85
CA ALA A 315 6.57 25.23 -17.10
C ALA A 315 5.10 24.89 -17.47
N ILE A 316 4.16 25.76 -17.14
CA ILE A 316 2.72 25.48 -17.28
C ILE A 316 2.09 26.15 -18.49
N ASP A 317 2.57 27.35 -18.84
CA ASP A 317 1.97 28.17 -19.91
C ASP A 317 2.68 27.92 -21.23
N ALA A 318 2.31 26.83 -21.90
CA ALA A 318 2.87 26.44 -23.19
C ALA A 318 2.53 27.43 -24.32
N ASP A 319 1.34 28.07 -24.27
CA ASP A 319 0.90 28.99 -25.32
C ASP A 319 1.72 30.28 -25.30
N VAL A 320 1.92 30.88 -24.14
CA VAL A 320 2.82 32.01 -23.96
C VAL A 320 4.24 31.63 -24.33
N GLY A 321 4.70 30.47 -23.92
CA GLY A 321 6.01 29.95 -24.27
C GLY A 321 6.25 29.84 -25.77
N GLU A 322 5.27 29.34 -26.53
CA GLU A 322 5.36 29.24 -28.00
C GLU A 322 5.32 30.59 -28.69
N LEU A 323 4.52 31.55 -28.21
CA LEU A 323 4.52 32.91 -28.71
C LEU A 323 5.88 33.59 -28.55
N LEU A 324 6.47 33.47 -27.36
CA LEU A 324 7.79 34.03 -27.07
C LEU A 324 8.91 33.33 -27.84
N ARG A 325 8.80 32.02 -28.05
CA ARG A 325 9.75 31.25 -28.90
C ARG A 325 9.77 31.78 -30.33
N LYS A 326 8.59 32.01 -30.92
CA LYS A 326 8.45 32.59 -32.24
C LYS A 326 9.03 34.00 -32.30
N ARG A 327 8.81 34.80 -31.27
CA ARG A 327 9.28 36.20 -31.23
C ARG A 327 10.79 36.34 -31.07
N TYR A 328 11.41 35.51 -30.19
CA TYR A 328 12.80 35.70 -29.78
C TYR A 328 13.77 34.63 -30.20
N LEU A 329 13.37 33.37 -30.41
CA LEU A 329 14.27 32.31 -30.77
C LEU A 329 14.23 31.95 -32.25
N GLU A 330 13.06 31.99 -32.87
CA GLU A 330 12.91 31.67 -34.30
C GLU A 330 13.71 32.60 -35.21
N PRO A 331 13.75 33.94 -34.98
CA PRO A 331 14.57 34.83 -35.79
C PRO A 331 16.07 34.53 -35.74
N LEU A 332 16.56 33.91 -34.66
CA LEU A 332 17.96 33.54 -34.50
C LEU A 332 18.38 32.34 -35.36
N SER A 333 17.42 31.58 -35.89
CA SER A 333 17.68 30.38 -36.72
C SER A 333 18.26 30.73 -38.08
N VAL A 334 18.09 31.96 -38.51
CA VAL A 334 18.60 32.47 -39.79
C VAL A 334 20.06 32.92 -39.61
N GLY A 335 21.05 32.03 -39.88
CA GLY A 335 22.45 32.48 -39.93
C GLY A 335 23.51 31.66 -39.20
N GLY A 336 23.22 30.45 -38.78
CA GLY A 336 24.23 29.48 -38.29
C GLY A 336 24.81 29.73 -36.87
N SER A 337 24.65 30.93 -36.29
CA SER A 337 25.20 31.32 -34.98
C SER A 337 24.17 31.30 -33.82
N SER A 338 22.99 30.76 -34.02
CA SER A 338 21.91 30.82 -33.07
C SER A 338 22.26 30.25 -31.68
N ARG A 339 22.98 29.14 -31.65
CA ARG A 339 23.43 28.50 -30.41
C ARG A 339 24.36 29.41 -29.59
N GLU A 340 25.27 30.12 -30.23
CA GLU A 340 26.17 31.06 -29.56
C GLU A 340 25.47 32.31 -29.06
N LEU A 341 24.53 32.84 -29.85
CA LEU A 341 23.71 33.98 -29.44
C LEU A 341 22.87 33.64 -28.22
N ILE A 342 22.14 32.52 -28.23
CA ILE A 342 21.35 32.02 -27.14
C ILE A 342 22.18 31.82 -25.87
N ALA A 343 23.36 31.14 -26.02
CA ALA A 343 24.26 30.92 -24.87
C ALA A 343 24.78 32.25 -24.30
N THR A 344 25.07 33.26 -25.18
CA THR A 344 25.53 34.57 -24.73
C THR A 344 24.46 35.34 -24.00
N VAL A 345 23.22 35.41 -24.50
CA VAL A 345 22.11 36.11 -23.86
C VAL A 345 21.77 35.43 -22.52
N ARG A 346 21.69 34.10 -22.49
CA ARG A 346 21.44 33.33 -21.22
C ARG A 346 22.49 33.65 -20.17
N THR A 347 23.78 33.61 -20.55
CA THR A 347 24.88 33.90 -19.62
C THR A 347 24.88 35.37 -19.19
N TYR A 348 24.54 36.28 -20.10
CA TYR A 348 24.43 37.71 -19.81
C TYR A 348 23.35 37.96 -18.72
N LEU A 349 22.16 37.40 -18.89
CA LEU A 349 21.11 37.51 -17.89
C LEU A 349 21.53 36.87 -16.55
N ALA A 350 22.11 35.67 -16.58
CA ALA A 350 22.60 34.97 -15.39
C ALA A 350 23.75 35.71 -14.67
N CYS A 351 24.51 36.54 -15.37
CA CYS A 351 25.57 37.39 -14.80
C CYS A 351 25.04 38.77 -14.34
N GLY A 352 23.72 39.00 -14.25
CA GLY A 352 23.14 40.27 -13.86
C GLY A 352 23.35 41.36 -14.91
N MET A 353 23.38 40.98 -16.17
CA MET A 353 23.57 41.90 -17.33
C MET A 353 24.94 42.60 -17.35
N HIS A 354 25.99 41.95 -16.80
CA HIS A 354 27.35 42.50 -16.82
C HIS A 354 28.19 41.88 -17.94
N VAL A 355 28.59 42.69 -18.93
CA VAL A 355 29.38 42.22 -20.08
C VAL A 355 30.70 41.58 -19.67
N GLU A 356 31.45 42.17 -18.73
CA GLU A 356 32.74 41.62 -18.28
C GLU A 356 32.61 40.25 -17.63
N ARG A 357 31.64 40.07 -16.71
CA ARG A 357 31.37 38.77 -16.09
C ARG A 357 30.92 37.73 -17.10
N THR A 358 30.12 38.14 -18.08
CA THR A 358 29.67 37.29 -19.18
C THR A 358 30.85 36.84 -20.04
N ALA A 359 31.74 37.76 -20.40
CA ALA A 359 32.92 37.48 -21.19
C ALA A 359 33.85 36.47 -20.49
N THR A 360 34.10 36.67 -19.19
CA THR A 360 34.90 35.76 -18.37
C THR A 360 34.25 34.36 -18.32
N ARG A 361 32.94 34.29 -18.11
CA ARG A 361 32.21 33.01 -17.98
C ARG A 361 32.10 32.24 -19.27
N LEU A 362 32.11 32.92 -20.44
CA LEU A 362 32.07 32.31 -21.75
C LEU A 362 33.48 32.12 -22.36
N PHE A 363 34.53 32.55 -21.67
CA PHE A 363 35.92 32.52 -22.17
C PHE A 363 36.09 33.24 -23.52
N VAL A 364 35.45 34.42 -23.67
CA VAL A 364 35.55 35.25 -24.89
C VAL A 364 35.90 36.69 -24.51
N HIS A 365 36.33 37.49 -25.53
CA HIS A 365 36.60 38.93 -25.32
C HIS A 365 35.28 39.69 -25.10
N GLN A 366 35.30 40.79 -24.34
CA GLN A 366 34.13 41.63 -24.07
C GLN A 366 33.46 42.15 -25.36
N ASN A 367 34.25 42.48 -26.36
CA ASN A 367 33.74 42.93 -27.67
C ASN A 367 32.91 41.87 -28.39
N THR A 368 33.31 40.59 -28.23
CA THR A 368 32.52 39.46 -28.76
C THR A 368 31.15 39.38 -28.09
N VAL A 369 31.10 39.59 -26.76
CA VAL A 369 29.82 39.65 -26.03
C VAL A 369 28.97 40.79 -26.56
N ARG A 370 29.53 42.03 -26.63
CA ARG A 370 28.78 43.19 -27.13
C ARG A 370 28.26 42.98 -28.54
N TYR A 371 29.10 42.42 -29.44
CA TYR A 371 28.70 42.10 -30.81
C TYR A 371 27.54 41.10 -30.84
N ARG A 372 27.63 40.01 -30.06
CA ARG A 372 26.56 38.98 -30.00
C ARG A 372 25.26 39.52 -29.44
N LEU A 373 25.30 40.37 -28.41
CA LEU A 373 24.11 41.03 -27.86
C LEU A 373 23.47 41.99 -28.87
N ALA A 374 24.26 42.82 -29.54
CA ALA A 374 23.78 43.71 -30.60
C ALA A 374 23.17 42.94 -31.78
N ARG A 375 23.76 41.79 -32.13
CA ARG A 375 23.23 40.93 -33.18
C ARG A 375 21.93 40.28 -32.79
N PHE A 376 21.75 39.90 -31.50
CA PHE A 376 20.50 39.44 -30.98
C PHE A 376 19.41 40.51 -31.09
N GLU A 377 19.70 41.74 -30.65
CA GLU A 377 18.77 42.89 -30.73
C GLU A 377 18.39 43.22 -32.19
N GLU A 378 19.34 43.15 -33.10
CA GLU A 378 19.10 43.37 -34.54
C GLU A 378 18.15 42.32 -35.15
N LEU A 379 18.39 41.03 -34.84
CA LEU A 379 17.59 39.92 -35.37
C LEU A 379 16.16 39.84 -34.80
N THR A 380 16.01 40.18 -33.54
CA THR A 380 14.72 40.14 -32.84
C THR A 380 13.94 41.45 -32.87
N GLY A 381 14.59 42.55 -33.20
CA GLY A 381 14.02 43.89 -33.12
C GLY A 381 13.76 44.38 -31.68
N ALA A 382 14.35 43.70 -30.70
CA ALA A 382 14.04 43.93 -29.27
C ALA A 382 15.29 44.40 -28.51
N SER A 383 15.13 45.32 -27.56
CA SER A 383 16.23 45.84 -26.75
C SER A 383 16.35 45.13 -25.40
N LEU A 384 17.51 44.60 -25.10
CA LEU A 384 17.84 44.02 -23.78
C LEU A 384 17.99 45.07 -22.65
N ARG A 385 17.71 46.31 -22.94
CA ARG A 385 17.57 47.39 -21.92
C ARG A 385 16.16 47.58 -21.45
N ASP A 386 15.20 47.03 -22.17
CA ASP A 386 13.79 47.03 -21.79
C ASP A 386 13.50 45.87 -20.83
N THR A 387 12.93 46.20 -19.68
CA THR A 387 12.63 45.22 -18.62
C THR A 387 11.60 44.17 -19.07
N GLU A 388 10.61 44.58 -19.87
CA GLU A 388 9.62 43.66 -20.43
C GLU A 388 10.29 42.63 -21.36
N VAL A 389 11.10 43.11 -22.29
CA VAL A 389 11.87 42.29 -23.21
C VAL A 389 12.81 41.34 -22.44
N VAL A 390 13.52 41.82 -21.44
CA VAL A 390 14.42 40.99 -20.62
C VAL A 390 13.64 39.89 -19.93
N THR A 391 12.44 40.17 -19.40
CA THR A 391 11.59 39.16 -18.75
C THR A 391 11.08 38.13 -19.73
N GLU A 392 10.61 38.53 -20.90
CA GLU A 392 10.14 37.64 -21.94
C GLU A 392 11.29 36.75 -22.50
N VAL A 393 12.45 37.33 -22.72
CA VAL A 393 13.64 36.60 -23.17
C VAL A 393 14.10 35.62 -22.10
N TRP A 394 14.12 36.00 -20.82
CA TRP A 394 14.41 35.08 -19.72
C TRP A 394 13.41 33.91 -19.72
N TRP A 395 12.11 34.20 -19.84
CA TRP A 395 11.07 33.18 -19.88
C TRP A 395 11.31 32.14 -20.97
N VAL A 396 11.50 32.56 -22.19
CA VAL A 396 11.68 31.61 -23.30
C VAL A 396 13.00 30.85 -23.22
N LEU A 397 14.03 31.43 -22.62
CA LEU A 397 15.31 30.76 -22.37
C LEU A 397 15.20 29.69 -21.27
N GLU A 398 14.44 29.99 -20.21
CA GLU A 398 14.15 28.97 -19.18
C GLU A 398 13.32 27.83 -19.75
N LEU A 399 12.26 28.13 -20.51
CA LEU A 399 11.45 27.13 -21.20
C LEU A 399 12.31 26.23 -22.12
N ALA A 400 13.19 26.82 -22.91
CA ALA A 400 14.09 26.08 -23.80
C ALA A 400 15.16 25.23 -23.07
N ALA A 401 15.36 25.46 -21.77
CA ALA A 401 16.25 24.69 -20.91
C ALA A 401 15.52 23.54 -20.18
N MET A 402 14.21 23.62 -20.05
CA MET A 402 13.39 22.58 -19.43
C MET A 402 13.30 21.35 -20.32
N ARG A 403 13.21 20.17 -19.67
CA ARG A 403 12.99 18.89 -20.34
C ARG A 403 11.49 18.61 -20.34
N LEU A 404 10.77 19.27 -21.22
CA LEU A 404 9.33 19.07 -21.40
C LEU A 404 9.05 17.99 -22.44
#